data_cd84461d18e2277369564ad16ac71263
#
_entry.id   cd84461d18e2277369564ad16ac71263
#
_cell.length_a   1.000
_cell.length_b   1.000
_cell.length_c   1.000
_cell.angle_alpha   90.00
_cell.angle_beta   90.00
_cell.angle_gamma   90.00
#
_symmetry.space_group_name_H-M   'P 1'
#
loop_
_entity.id
_entity.type
_entity.pdbx_description
1 polymer ?
#
loop_
_entity_poly.entity_id
_entity_poly.type
_entity_poly.pdbx_seq_one_letter_code
_entity_poly.pdbx_strand_id
1 'polypeptide(L)'
;SEAHMESFGSFETLMSTKEEIFSHLKTDQVVLNKDDKHFARWKKMNMSKKITTISKLSNADYYFEKIDDEFFYISTPKGKFELSRKNSSKVLAINLLFSVALAMEAGAGIQSVKDGIKNYSGVQGRFYSYVSSNKSLVIDDSYNANPESMKSSLNQLKNFTKNKIFIMGDMGELGERSLEHHLSIFRLAKDVDVKYLLYMGKYKNEAKSIFGDGCRTFDDIMMLTDYARSVSDESTVVLIKASRFMNFDIIAKGLK
;
A
#
# COMPACT_ATOMS: atom_id res chain seq x y z
N SER A 1 -7.93 4.30 9.02
CA SER A 1 -8.73 4.23 7.79
C SER A 1 -10.10 3.61 8.08
N GLU A 2 -11.10 3.93 7.29
CA GLU A 2 -12.46 3.40 7.40
C GLU A 2 -12.59 1.96 6.84
N ALA A 3 -11.47 1.29 6.57
CA ALA A 3 -11.45 -0.09 6.14
C ALA A 3 -12.06 -1.00 7.22
N HIS A 4 -12.83 -2.02 6.81
CA HIS A 4 -13.50 -2.98 7.69
C HIS A 4 -14.71 -2.44 8.47
N MET A 5 -15.27 -1.28 8.13
CA MET A 5 -16.44 -0.71 8.82
C MET A 5 -17.67 -1.63 8.77
N GLU A 6 -17.87 -2.34 7.67
CA GLU A 6 -19.02 -3.26 7.50
C GLU A 6 -18.95 -4.43 8.49
N SER A 7 -17.77 -4.98 8.74
CA SER A 7 -17.57 -6.12 9.65
C SER A 7 -17.67 -5.74 11.12
N PHE A 8 -17.34 -4.49 11.48
CA PHE A 8 -17.27 -4.04 12.89
C PHE A 8 -18.45 -3.17 13.33
N GLY A 9 -19.36 -2.80 12.44
CA GLY A 9 -20.58 -2.04 12.73
C GLY A 9 -20.35 -0.59 13.18
N SER A 10 -19.22 -0.28 13.83
CA SER A 10 -18.85 1.09 14.22
C SER A 10 -17.35 1.31 14.20
N PHE A 11 -16.94 2.57 14.03
CA PHE A 11 -15.52 2.97 14.10
C PHE A 11 -14.92 2.69 15.48
N GLU A 12 -15.70 2.87 16.55
CA GLU A 12 -15.23 2.61 17.92
C GLU A 12 -14.96 1.11 18.14
N THR A 13 -15.81 0.22 17.62
CA THR A 13 -15.59 -1.23 17.66
C THR A 13 -14.32 -1.62 16.92
N LEU A 14 -14.09 -1.05 15.73
CA LEU A 14 -12.85 -1.26 14.97
C LEU A 14 -11.62 -0.79 15.76
N MET A 15 -11.72 0.36 16.44
CA MET A 15 -10.63 0.89 17.26
C MET A 15 -10.35 -0.01 18.46
N SER A 16 -11.39 -0.42 19.19
CA SER A 16 -11.25 -1.30 20.35
C SER A 16 -10.62 -2.64 19.98
N THR A 17 -11.02 -3.22 18.84
CA THR A 17 -10.40 -4.47 18.35
C THR A 17 -8.91 -4.29 18.03
N LYS A 18 -8.52 -3.17 17.44
CA LYS A 18 -7.09 -2.88 17.22
C LYS A 18 -6.32 -2.64 18.52
N GLU A 19 -6.98 -2.10 19.53
CA GLU A 19 -6.40 -1.82 20.85
C GLU A 19 -6.19 -3.08 21.70
N GLU A 20 -6.88 -4.18 21.39
CA GLU A 20 -6.67 -5.49 22.03
C GLU A 20 -5.21 -5.94 21.96
N ILE A 21 -4.46 -5.55 20.92
CA ILE A 21 -3.02 -5.83 20.84
C ILE A 21 -2.27 -5.33 22.08
N PHE A 22 -2.67 -4.20 22.67
CA PHE A 22 -2.00 -3.64 23.83
C PHE A 22 -2.31 -4.40 25.12
N SER A 23 -3.45 -5.07 25.20
CA SER A 23 -3.88 -5.86 26.37
C SER A 23 -3.21 -7.24 26.44
N HIS A 24 -2.82 -7.79 25.30
CA HIS A 24 -2.25 -9.14 25.19
C HIS A 24 -0.74 -9.16 24.93
N LEU A 25 -0.07 -8.01 24.97
CA LEU A 25 1.37 -7.93 24.79
C LEU A 25 2.12 -8.61 25.95
N LYS A 26 2.97 -9.55 25.61
CA LYS A 26 3.95 -10.17 26.51
C LYS A 26 5.24 -9.33 26.67
N THR A 27 5.23 -8.10 26.19
CA THR A 27 6.38 -7.17 26.20
C THR A 27 6.02 -5.87 26.91
N ASP A 28 6.99 -5.28 27.59
CA ASP A 28 6.89 -3.96 28.20
C ASP A 28 7.25 -2.82 27.24
N GLN A 29 7.29 -3.09 25.94
CA GLN A 29 7.66 -2.11 24.93
C GLN A 29 6.60 -2.01 23.83
N VAL A 30 6.34 -0.79 23.38
CA VAL A 30 5.44 -0.49 22.26
C VAL A 30 6.08 0.55 21.35
N VAL A 31 5.83 0.42 20.04
CA VAL A 31 6.21 1.42 19.03
C VAL A 31 4.93 2.08 18.52
N LEU A 32 4.83 3.40 18.66
CA LEU A 32 3.65 4.18 18.29
C LEU A 32 3.97 5.22 17.21
N ASN A 33 3.06 5.36 16.24
CA ASN A 33 3.13 6.42 15.25
C ASN A 33 2.61 7.74 15.84
N LYS A 34 3.48 8.72 16.02
CA LYS A 34 3.14 10.03 16.57
C LYS A 34 2.29 10.88 15.62
N ASP A 35 2.34 10.58 14.31
CA ASP A 35 1.54 11.28 13.30
C ASP A 35 0.09 10.74 13.21
N ASP A 36 -0.24 9.66 13.93
CA ASP A 36 -1.60 9.11 13.92
C ASP A 36 -2.54 9.94 14.80
N LYS A 37 -3.74 10.22 14.30
CA LYS A 37 -4.76 10.99 15.04
C LYS A 37 -5.16 10.38 16.38
N HIS A 38 -4.94 9.08 16.57
CA HIS A 38 -5.22 8.36 17.82
C HIS A 38 -4.00 8.18 18.72
N PHE A 39 -2.86 8.77 18.38
CA PHE A 39 -1.62 8.65 19.15
C PHE A 39 -1.79 8.97 20.63
N ALA A 40 -2.48 10.06 20.98
CA ALA A 40 -2.70 10.47 22.37
C ALA A 40 -3.48 9.39 23.16
N ARG A 41 -4.50 8.78 22.57
CA ARG A 41 -5.28 7.68 23.17
C ARG A 41 -4.39 6.45 23.40
N TRP A 42 -3.65 6.00 22.39
CA TRP A 42 -2.78 4.84 22.51
C TRP A 42 -1.60 5.06 23.45
N LYS A 43 -1.05 6.28 23.48
CA LYS A 43 -0.03 6.64 24.45
C LYS A 43 -0.56 6.52 25.89
N LYS A 44 -1.75 7.03 26.16
CA LYS A 44 -2.40 6.94 27.49
C LYS A 44 -2.61 5.48 27.92
N MET A 45 -3.05 4.60 27.00
CA MET A 45 -3.26 3.18 27.27
C MET A 45 -1.98 2.42 27.62
N ASN A 46 -0.83 2.91 27.18
CA ASN A 46 0.46 2.23 27.32
C ASN A 46 1.44 2.97 28.24
N MET A 47 0.98 3.85 29.14
CA MET A 47 1.84 4.66 30.02
C MET A 47 2.71 3.83 30.97
N SER A 48 2.33 2.59 31.27
CA SER A 48 3.12 1.66 32.09
C SER A 48 4.23 0.95 31.31
N LYS A 49 4.30 1.15 30.00
CA LYS A 49 5.26 0.48 29.11
C LYS A 49 6.31 1.47 28.60
N LYS A 50 7.44 0.96 28.14
CA LYS A 50 8.40 1.76 27.36
C LYS A 50 7.77 2.09 26.01
N ILE A 51 7.48 3.38 25.77
CA ILE A 51 6.92 3.86 24.51
C ILE A 51 8.06 4.38 23.65
N THR A 52 8.23 3.77 22.50
CA THR A 52 9.09 4.28 21.42
C THR A 52 8.20 4.91 20.34
N THR A 53 8.56 6.09 19.89
CA THR A 53 7.77 6.88 18.94
C THR A 53 8.41 6.91 17.56
N ILE A 54 7.58 6.87 16.53
CA ILE A 54 8.02 7.14 15.14
C ILE A 54 7.23 8.32 14.56
N SER A 55 7.84 9.08 13.66
CA SER A 55 7.18 10.18 12.94
C SER A 55 7.84 10.45 11.59
N LYS A 56 7.03 10.84 10.59
CA LYS A 56 7.56 11.41 9.33
C LYS A 56 7.90 12.90 9.45
N LEU A 57 7.42 13.56 10.50
CA LEU A 57 7.42 15.02 10.64
C LEU A 57 8.47 15.54 11.63
N SER A 58 9.23 14.71 12.29
CA SER A 58 10.21 15.04 13.33
C SER A 58 9.69 14.94 14.78
N ASN A 59 10.58 15.20 15.76
CA ASN A 59 10.27 15.14 17.21
C ASN A 59 9.74 13.77 17.69
N ALA A 60 10.37 12.69 17.22
CA ALA A 60 10.13 11.31 17.64
C ALA A 60 11.47 10.61 17.91
N ASP A 61 11.43 9.42 18.50
CA ASP A 61 12.65 8.63 18.72
C ASP A 61 13.25 8.16 17.39
N TYR A 62 12.37 7.85 16.40
CA TYR A 62 12.75 7.49 15.05
C TYR A 62 11.99 8.39 14.07
N TYR A 63 12.70 9.13 13.22
CA TYR A 63 12.07 10.03 12.26
C TYR A 63 12.94 10.26 11.01
N PHE A 64 12.32 10.77 9.95
CA PHE A 64 13.07 11.25 8.79
C PHE A 64 13.53 12.68 9.03
N GLU A 65 14.84 12.89 9.06
CA GLU A 65 15.41 14.26 9.03
C GLU A 65 15.19 14.93 7.68
N LYS A 66 15.32 14.13 6.62
CA LYS A 66 15.17 14.54 5.23
C LYS A 66 14.77 13.34 4.39
N ILE A 67 14.01 13.60 3.35
CA ILE A 67 13.73 12.67 2.26
C ILE A 67 14.04 13.42 0.97
N ASP A 68 14.96 12.92 0.16
CA ASP A 68 15.20 13.41 -1.20
C ASP A 68 14.96 12.32 -2.23
N ASP A 69 15.35 12.54 -3.48
CA ASP A 69 15.08 11.59 -4.56
C ASP A 69 15.88 10.30 -4.45
N GLU A 70 17.02 10.31 -3.75
CA GLU A 70 17.95 9.19 -3.67
C GLU A 70 17.90 8.48 -2.31
N PHE A 71 17.66 9.22 -1.21
CA PHE A 71 17.82 8.70 0.14
C PHE A 71 16.68 9.09 1.09
N PHE A 72 16.46 8.21 2.07
CA PHE A 72 15.82 8.51 3.35
C PHE A 72 16.93 8.74 4.38
N TYR A 73 16.98 9.90 5.00
CA TYR A 73 17.88 10.23 6.11
C TYR A 73 17.14 10.00 7.42
N ILE A 74 17.55 9.00 8.17
CA ILE A 74 16.83 8.53 9.36
C ILE A 74 17.64 8.88 10.60
N SER A 75 16.96 9.52 11.56
CA SER A 75 17.47 9.74 12.91
C SER A 75 16.88 8.71 13.87
N THR A 76 17.73 8.15 14.73
CA THR A 76 17.38 7.14 15.72
C THR A 76 18.11 7.40 17.04
N PRO A 77 17.69 6.80 18.18
CA PRO A 77 18.41 6.92 19.45
C PRO A 77 19.86 6.40 19.41
N LYS A 78 20.19 5.53 18.45
CA LYS A 78 21.54 4.94 18.28
C LYS A 78 22.41 5.66 17.24
N GLY A 79 21.90 6.75 16.65
CA GLY A 79 22.61 7.51 15.63
C GLY A 79 21.80 7.70 14.35
N LYS A 80 22.42 8.39 13.39
CA LYS A 80 21.81 8.75 12.12
C LYS A 80 22.39 7.91 10.99
N PHE A 81 21.57 7.60 10.00
CA PHE A 81 22.02 6.90 8.80
C PHE A 81 21.07 7.16 7.61
N GLU A 82 21.55 6.83 6.44
CA GLU A 82 20.80 6.93 5.20
C GLU A 82 20.43 5.54 4.65
N LEU A 83 19.28 5.46 4.00
CA LEU A 83 18.83 4.30 3.24
C LEU A 83 18.47 4.73 1.82
N SER A 84 19.01 4.02 0.83
CA SER A 84 18.69 4.31 -0.57
C SER A 84 17.20 4.08 -0.84
N ARG A 85 16.55 5.08 -1.44
CA ARG A 85 15.14 4.98 -1.86
C ARG A 85 14.94 3.92 -2.95
N LYS A 86 15.95 3.69 -3.78
CA LYS A 86 15.93 2.64 -4.81
C LYS A 86 15.68 1.26 -4.20
N ASN A 87 16.29 0.98 -3.06
CA ASN A 87 16.11 -0.28 -2.34
C ASN A 87 14.88 -0.28 -1.42
N SER A 88 14.38 0.89 -1.04
CA SER A 88 13.28 1.08 -0.09
C SER A 88 11.98 1.53 -0.75
N SER A 89 11.97 1.77 -2.06
CA SER A 89 10.81 2.29 -2.81
C SER A 89 9.58 1.40 -2.76
N LYS A 90 9.76 0.12 -2.44
CA LYS A 90 8.70 -0.87 -2.29
C LYS A 90 8.00 -0.82 -0.93
N VAL A 91 8.47 0.01 -0.01
CA VAL A 91 7.93 0.14 1.34
C VAL A 91 7.38 1.54 1.54
N LEU A 92 6.15 1.65 2.04
CA LEU A 92 5.63 2.96 2.45
C LEU A 92 6.56 3.54 3.53
N ALA A 93 6.89 4.84 3.44
CA ALA A 93 7.87 5.48 4.32
C ALA A 93 7.58 5.25 5.82
N ILE A 94 6.31 5.30 6.23
CA ILE A 94 5.94 5.03 7.61
C ILE A 94 6.20 3.56 8.02
N ASN A 95 5.96 2.60 7.12
CA ASN A 95 6.24 1.19 7.38
C ASN A 95 7.75 0.94 7.49
N LEU A 96 8.55 1.68 6.72
CA LEU A 96 10.01 1.64 6.83
C LEU A 96 10.46 2.09 8.24
N LEU A 97 9.94 3.21 8.75
CA LEU A 97 10.25 3.66 10.11
C LEU A 97 9.81 2.65 11.17
N PHE A 98 8.62 2.05 11.03
CA PHE A 98 8.20 0.96 11.93
C PHE A 98 9.17 -0.21 11.89
N SER A 99 9.58 -0.66 10.68
CA SER A 99 10.52 -1.78 10.53
C SER A 99 11.87 -1.47 11.16
N VAL A 100 12.39 -0.25 10.95
CA VAL A 100 13.63 0.22 11.57
C VAL A 100 13.52 0.24 13.09
N ALA A 101 12.47 0.88 13.63
CA ALA A 101 12.27 1.01 15.06
C ALA A 101 12.11 -0.36 15.72
N LEU A 102 11.25 -1.23 15.20
CA LEU A 102 11.02 -2.56 15.75
C LEU A 102 12.29 -3.42 15.72
N ALA A 103 13.05 -3.41 14.63
CA ALA A 103 14.30 -4.15 14.53
C ALA A 103 15.35 -3.65 15.55
N MET A 104 15.50 -2.31 15.66
CA MET A 104 16.48 -1.72 16.57
C MET A 104 16.10 -1.86 18.04
N GLU A 105 14.81 -1.75 18.40
CA GLU A 105 14.32 -2.03 19.74
C GLU A 105 14.45 -3.53 20.10
N ALA A 106 14.38 -4.42 19.11
CA ALA A 106 14.69 -5.85 19.27
C ALA A 106 16.21 -6.15 19.33
N GLY A 107 17.08 -5.12 19.27
CA GLY A 107 18.52 -5.27 19.46
C GLY A 107 19.37 -5.17 18.17
N ALA A 108 18.76 -5.00 17.00
CA ALA A 108 19.54 -4.85 15.76
C ALA A 108 20.39 -3.57 15.78
N GLY A 109 21.58 -3.67 15.18
CA GLY A 109 22.44 -2.52 14.93
C GLY A 109 22.08 -1.82 13.61
N ILE A 110 22.56 -0.59 13.42
CA ILE A 110 22.33 0.20 12.19
C ILE A 110 22.76 -0.60 10.95
N GLN A 111 23.92 -1.27 10.98
CA GLN A 111 24.41 -2.01 9.82
C GLN A 111 23.48 -3.17 9.46
N SER A 112 23.00 -3.93 10.44
CA SER A 112 22.04 -5.02 10.21
C SER A 112 20.73 -4.53 9.58
N VAL A 113 20.24 -3.36 10.03
CA VAL A 113 19.06 -2.70 9.43
C VAL A 113 19.32 -2.32 7.97
N LYS A 114 20.47 -1.69 7.69
CA LYS A 114 20.87 -1.32 6.31
C LYS A 114 20.94 -2.54 5.40
N ASP A 115 21.56 -3.61 5.87
CA ASP A 115 21.70 -4.85 5.11
C ASP A 115 20.35 -5.54 4.89
N GLY A 116 19.48 -5.58 5.91
CA GLY A 116 18.13 -6.11 5.80
C GLY A 116 17.28 -5.36 4.75
N ILE A 117 17.32 -4.04 4.75
CA ILE A 117 16.60 -3.22 3.75
C ILE A 117 17.20 -3.38 2.35
N LYS A 118 18.53 -3.42 2.24
CA LYS A 118 19.22 -3.64 0.95
C LYS A 118 18.81 -4.97 0.31
N ASN A 119 18.66 -6.01 1.11
CA ASN A 119 18.30 -7.35 0.66
C ASN A 119 16.79 -7.58 0.56
N TYR A 120 15.97 -6.59 0.90
CA TYR A 120 14.51 -6.71 0.84
C TYR A 120 14.01 -6.71 -0.61
N SER A 121 13.50 -7.83 -1.05
CA SER A 121 12.98 -8.03 -2.41
C SER A 121 11.51 -7.61 -2.59
N GLY A 122 10.83 -7.22 -1.51
CA GLY A 122 9.39 -6.97 -1.49
C GLY A 122 8.57 -8.24 -1.18
N VAL A 123 7.27 -8.05 -1.03
CA VAL A 123 6.30 -9.13 -0.79
C VAL A 123 5.33 -9.16 -1.96
N GLN A 124 5.13 -10.34 -2.57
CA GLN A 124 4.15 -10.51 -3.65
C GLN A 124 2.77 -10.04 -3.19
N GLY A 125 2.07 -9.34 -4.09
CA GLY A 125 0.78 -8.75 -3.79
C GLY A 125 0.81 -7.43 -3.00
N ARG A 126 2.01 -6.91 -2.63
CA ARG A 126 2.18 -5.65 -1.88
C ARG A 126 3.11 -4.69 -2.61
N PHE A 127 2.60 -4.12 -3.69
CA PHE A 127 3.34 -3.22 -4.58
C PHE A 127 4.65 -3.87 -5.10
N TYR A 128 4.58 -5.17 -5.35
CA TYR A 128 5.71 -5.97 -5.83
C TYR A 128 5.87 -5.81 -7.34
N SER A 129 7.04 -5.37 -7.81
CA SER A 129 7.27 -5.12 -9.23
C SER A 129 8.18 -6.18 -9.86
N TYR A 130 7.84 -6.56 -11.09
CA TYR A 130 8.63 -7.46 -11.93
C TYR A 130 8.43 -7.12 -13.41
N VAL A 131 9.32 -7.62 -14.26
CA VAL A 131 9.19 -7.53 -15.71
C VAL A 131 8.50 -8.80 -16.20
N SER A 132 7.42 -8.64 -16.97
CA SER A 132 6.65 -9.74 -17.54
C SER A 132 7.31 -10.36 -18.76
N SER A 133 6.74 -11.46 -19.27
CA SER A 133 7.22 -12.15 -20.49
C SER A 133 7.22 -11.25 -21.74
N ASN A 134 6.28 -10.30 -21.84
CA ASN A 134 6.21 -9.30 -22.91
C ASN A 134 6.96 -7.99 -22.61
N LYS A 135 7.86 -8.01 -21.59
CA LYS A 135 8.72 -6.90 -21.16
C LYS A 135 7.98 -5.71 -20.52
N SER A 136 6.68 -5.80 -20.27
CA SER A 136 5.98 -4.76 -19.50
C SER A 136 6.41 -4.78 -18.03
N LEU A 137 6.39 -3.61 -17.37
CA LEU A 137 6.60 -3.51 -15.93
C LEU A 137 5.28 -3.81 -15.22
N VAL A 138 5.20 -4.90 -14.49
CA VAL A 138 4.01 -5.24 -13.69
C VAL A 138 4.24 -4.87 -12.23
N ILE A 139 3.26 -4.19 -11.64
CA ILE A 139 3.18 -3.86 -10.21
C ILE A 139 2.03 -4.65 -9.61
N ASP A 140 2.37 -5.72 -8.93
CA ASP A 140 1.43 -6.58 -8.20
C ASP A 140 1.13 -5.98 -6.81
N ASP A 141 -0.05 -5.38 -6.66
CA ASP A 141 -0.60 -4.88 -5.40
C ASP A 141 -1.95 -5.57 -5.09
N SER A 142 -2.05 -6.84 -5.47
CA SER A 142 -3.29 -7.63 -5.50
C SER A 142 -3.71 -8.21 -4.15
N TYR A 143 -2.92 -8.06 -3.08
CA TYR A 143 -3.20 -8.70 -1.80
C TYR A 143 -4.53 -8.26 -1.18
N ASN A 144 -4.79 -6.96 -1.17
CA ASN A 144 -6.05 -6.38 -0.69
C ASN A 144 -6.23 -4.95 -1.21
N ALA A 145 -7.47 -4.44 -1.15
CA ALA A 145 -7.80 -3.10 -1.58
C ALA A 145 -8.78 -2.42 -0.61
N ASN A 146 -8.51 -1.16 -0.34
CA ASN A 146 -9.43 -0.20 0.27
C ASN A 146 -9.22 1.18 -0.39
N PRO A 147 -10.12 2.16 -0.18
CA PRO A 147 -10.03 3.45 -0.87
C PRO A 147 -8.69 4.17 -0.71
N GLU A 148 -8.11 4.17 0.49
CA GLU A 148 -6.82 4.84 0.75
C GLU A 148 -5.66 4.13 0.06
N SER A 149 -5.62 2.79 0.11
CA SER A 149 -4.57 2.01 -0.55
C SER A 149 -4.67 2.11 -2.08
N MET A 150 -5.88 2.14 -2.65
CA MET A 150 -6.10 2.39 -4.08
C MET A 150 -5.55 3.76 -4.50
N LYS A 151 -5.91 4.82 -3.76
CA LYS A 151 -5.39 6.19 -3.99
C LYS A 151 -3.87 6.23 -3.90
N SER A 152 -3.30 5.59 -2.88
CA SER A 152 -1.84 5.52 -2.70
C SER A 152 -1.14 4.87 -3.89
N SER A 153 -1.65 3.73 -4.37
CA SER A 153 -1.07 2.99 -5.49
C SER A 153 -1.18 3.77 -6.80
N LEU A 154 -2.33 4.40 -7.07
CA LEU A 154 -2.51 5.25 -8.26
C LEU A 154 -1.61 6.49 -8.22
N ASN A 155 -1.44 7.14 -7.06
CA ASN A 155 -0.52 8.28 -6.93
C ASN A 155 0.94 7.86 -7.16
N GLN A 156 1.33 6.64 -6.78
CA GLN A 156 2.65 6.11 -7.12
C GLN A 156 2.76 5.80 -8.62
N LEU A 157 1.69 5.28 -9.24
CA LEU A 157 1.64 5.01 -10.68
C LEU A 157 1.84 6.30 -11.50
N LYS A 158 1.38 7.46 -11.00
CA LYS A 158 1.58 8.77 -11.63
C LYS A 158 3.05 9.08 -11.96
N ASN A 159 3.99 8.58 -11.15
CA ASN A 159 5.42 8.87 -11.33
C ASN A 159 6.08 8.09 -12.48
N PHE A 160 5.36 7.17 -13.11
CA PHE A 160 5.87 6.44 -14.26
C PHE A 160 5.57 7.19 -15.56
N THR A 161 6.57 7.30 -16.43
CA THR A 161 6.46 7.92 -17.75
C THR A 161 5.90 6.98 -18.83
N LYS A 162 5.82 5.69 -18.52
CA LYS A 162 5.27 4.65 -19.41
C LYS A 162 3.74 4.76 -19.56
N ASN A 163 3.20 4.13 -20.61
CA ASN A 163 1.75 3.94 -20.75
C ASN A 163 1.21 3.16 -19.53
N LYS A 164 0.18 3.67 -18.89
CA LYS A 164 -0.35 3.11 -17.65
C LYS A 164 -1.58 2.27 -17.91
N ILE A 165 -1.56 1.01 -17.45
CA ILE A 165 -2.73 0.13 -17.40
C ILE A 165 -3.07 -0.11 -15.95
N PHE A 166 -4.33 0.08 -15.58
CA PHE A 166 -4.80 -0.23 -14.25
C PHE A 166 -5.81 -1.37 -14.31
N ILE A 167 -5.43 -2.52 -13.77
CA ILE A 167 -6.29 -3.69 -13.58
C ILE A 167 -6.90 -3.58 -12.19
N MET A 168 -8.19 -3.27 -12.15
CA MET A 168 -8.91 -2.99 -10.91
C MET A 168 -10.04 -4.01 -10.69
N GLY A 169 -10.09 -4.57 -9.49
CA GLY A 169 -11.26 -5.29 -8.98
C GLY A 169 -12.00 -4.51 -7.89
N ASP A 170 -13.08 -5.11 -7.39
CA ASP A 170 -13.88 -4.51 -6.32
C ASP A 170 -13.07 -4.32 -5.02
N MET A 171 -13.43 -3.26 -4.31
CA MET A 171 -13.07 -3.05 -2.92
C MET A 171 -14.19 -3.59 -2.03
N GLY A 172 -13.87 -4.53 -1.15
CA GLY A 172 -14.82 -5.09 -0.17
C GLY A 172 -14.95 -4.26 1.09
N GLU A 173 -15.93 -4.62 1.92
CA GLU A 173 -16.13 -4.13 3.29
C GLU A 173 -16.35 -2.60 3.40
N LEU A 174 -16.97 -2.00 2.37
CA LEU A 174 -17.22 -0.55 2.29
C LEU A 174 -18.66 -0.14 2.64
N GLY A 175 -19.56 -1.13 2.90
CA GLY A 175 -20.96 -0.88 3.21
C GLY A 175 -21.67 -0.06 2.14
N GLU A 176 -22.59 0.81 2.56
CA GLU A 176 -23.41 1.64 1.67
C GLU A 176 -22.61 2.61 0.79
N ARG A 177 -21.42 3.02 1.23
CA ARG A 177 -20.55 3.94 0.49
C ARG A 177 -19.69 3.26 -0.58
N SER A 178 -19.89 1.95 -0.82
CA SER A 178 -19.09 1.18 -1.77
C SER A 178 -19.06 1.81 -3.17
N LEU A 179 -20.22 2.18 -3.71
CA LEU A 179 -20.33 2.83 -5.01
C LEU A 179 -19.53 4.14 -5.03
N GLU A 180 -19.74 5.02 -4.07
CA GLU A 180 -19.05 6.33 -4.00
C GLU A 180 -17.52 6.17 -4.04
N HIS A 181 -17.00 5.23 -3.27
CA HIS A 181 -15.57 4.95 -3.25
C HIS A 181 -15.04 4.44 -4.59
N HIS A 182 -15.76 3.51 -5.26
CA HIS A 182 -15.35 3.03 -6.59
C HIS A 182 -15.36 4.16 -7.62
N LEU A 183 -16.41 5.01 -7.63
CA LEU A 183 -16.48 6.17 -8.52
C LEU A 183 -15.27 7.12 -8.31
N SER A 184 -14.87 7.33 -7.06
CA SER A 184 -13.71 8.18 -6.75
C SER A 184 -12.40 7.61 -7.31
N ILE A 185 -12.24 6.29 -7.31
CA ILE A 185 -11.05 5.62 -7.86
C ILE A 185 -11.06 5.64 -9.40
N PHE A 186 -12.21 5.44 -10.04
CA PHE A 186 -12.32 5.57 -11.50
C PHE A 186 -11.94 6.97 -11.99
N ARG A 187 -12.40 8.02 -11.29
CA ARG A 187 -11.99 9.42 -11.59
C ARG A 187 -10.49 9.61 -11.39
N LEU A 188 -9.95 9.18 -10.26
CA LEU A 188 -8.53 9.30 -9.98
C LEU A 188 -7.66 8.55 -11.02
N ALA A 189 -8.08 7.37 -11.48
CA ALA A 189 -7.37 6.66 -12.53
C ALA A 189 -7.26 7.48 -13.82
N LYS A 190 -8.32 8.22 -14.17
CA LYS A 190 -8.32 9.16 -15.29
C LYS A 190 -7.39 10.36 -15.04
N ASP A 191 -7.44 10.94 -13.83
CA ASP A 191 -6.63 12.10 -13.44
C ASP A 191 -5.12 11.81 -13.42
N VAL A 192 -4.71 10.55 -13.19
CA VAL A 192 -3.31 10.13 -13.23
C VAL A 192 -2.88 9.58 -14.60
N ASP A 193 -3.68 9.82 -15.61
CA ASP A 193 -3.39 9.48 -17.00
C ASP A 193 -3.22 7.96 -17.22
N VAL A 194 -4.11 7.16 -16.65
CA VAL A 194 -4.24 5.73 -16.98
C VAL A 194 -4.82 5.61 -18.39
N LYS A 195 -4.11 4.92 -19.28
CA LYS A 195 -4.54 4.71 -20.67
C LYS A 195 -5.66 3.68 -20.77
N TYR A 196 -5.55 2.58 -20.04
CA TYR A 196 -6.56 1.52 -20.00
C TYR A 196 -6.94 1.19 -18.55
N LEU A 197 -8.23 1.28 -18.24
CA LEU A 197 -8.84 0.74 -17.03
C LEU A 197 -9.46 -0.62 -17.36
N LEU A 198 -8.87 -1.71 -16.86
CA LEU A 198 -9.40 -3.07 -17.03
C LEU A 198 -10.10 -3.45 -15.73
N TYR A 199 -11.43 -3.43 -15.74
CA TYR A 199 -12.21 -3.57 -14.52
C TYR A 199 -13.00 -4.89 -14.51
N MET A 200 -12.91 -5.60 -13.39
CA MET A 200 -13.75 -6.76 -13.08
C MET A 200 -14.42 -6.54 -11.73
N GLY A 201 -15.74 -6.41 -11.71
CA GLY A 201 -16.52 -6.16 -10.51
C GLY A 201 -17.94 -5.74 -10.80
N LYS A 202 -18.67 -5.29 -9.79
CA LYS A 202 -20.10 -5.00 -9.89
C LYS A 202 -20.47 -3.64 -10.54
N TYR A 203 -19.51 -2.69 -10.62
CA TYR A 203 -19.76 -1.33 -11.11
C TYR A 203 -19.27 -1.09 -12.54
N LYS A 204 -19.53 -2.04 -13.46
CA LYS A 204 -19.02 -2.02 -14.84
C LYS A 204 -19.55 -0.86 -15.67
N ASN A 205 -20.84 -0.54 -15.51
CA ASN A 205 -21.48 0.55 -16.25
C ASN A 205 -20.94 1.90 -15.80
N GLU A 206 -20.77 2.09 -14.51
CA GLU A 206 -20.21 3.29 -13.91
C GLU A 206 -18.74 3.47 -14.31
N ALA A 207 -17.96 2.40 -14.30
CA ALA A 207 -16.57 2.42 -14.75
C ALA A 207 -16.48 2.90 -16.21
N LYS A 208 -17.28 2.34 -17.12
CA LYS A 208 -17.35 2.76 -18.51
C LYS A 208 -17.82 4.21 -18.67
N SER A 209 -18.85 4.61 -17.92
CA SER A 209 -19.40 5.97 -17.99
C SER A 209 -18.38 7.04 -17.56
N ILE A 210 -17.61 6.77 -16.48
CA ILE A 210 -16.64 7.74 -15.95
C ILE A 210 -15.34 7.73 -16.74
N PHE A 211 -14.79 6.54 -17.03
CA PHE A 211 -13.48 6.42 -17.63
C PHE A 211 -13.53 6.65 -19.14
N GLY A 212 -14.59 6.18 -19.83
CA GLY A 212 -14.79 6.34 -21.28
C GLY A 212 -14.13 5.22 -22.08
N ASP A 213 -13.67 5.56 -23.29
CA ASP A 213 -13.21 4.59 -24.32
C ASP A 213 -12.04 3.71 -23.89
N GLY A 214 -11.22 4.15 -22.96
CA GLY A 214 -10.12 3.36 -22.37
C GLY A 214 -10.57 2.30 -21.37
N CYS A 215 -11.86 2.25 -20.99
CA CYS A 215 -12.37 1.24 -20.06
C CYS A 215 -12.77 -0.04 -20.78
N ARG A 216 -12.30 -1.18 -20.25
CA ARG A 216 -12.79 -2.52 -20.63
C ARG A 216 -13.21 -3.25 -19.36
N THR A 217 -14.33 -3.97 -19.45
CA THR A 217 -14.91 -4.69 -18.30
C THR A 217 -14.97 -6.17 -18.60
N PHE A 218 -14.76 -6.99 -17.58
CA PHE A 218 -14.64 -8.43 -17.67
C PHE A 218 -15.51 -9.13 -16.63
N ASP A 219 -15.90 -10.37 -16.96
CA ASP A 219 -16.58 -11.31 -16.06
C ASP A 219 -15.68 -12.51 -15.72
N ASP A 220 -14.64 -12.70 -16.53
CA ASP A 220 -13.70 -13.81 -16.41
C ASP A 220 -12.28 -13.30 -16.25
N ILE A 221 -11.57 -13.88 -15.27
CA ILE A 221 -10.22 -13.46 -14.89
C ILE A 221 -9.17 -13.84 -15.94
N MET A 222 -9.40 -14.94 -16.68
CA MET A 222 -8.49 -15.39 -17.74
C MET A 222 -8.61 -14.49 -18.96
N MET A 223 -9.85 -14.14 -19.36
CA MET A 223 -10.09 -13.18 -20.45
C MET A 223 -9.49 -11.80 -20.12
N LEU A 224 -9.59 -11.35 -18.88
CA LEU A 224 -8.96 -10.10 -18.42
C LEU A 224 -7.43 -10.21 -18.54
N THR A 225 -6.85 -11.32 -18.09
CA THR A 225 -5.40 -11.54 -18.12
C THR A 225 -4.87 -11.56 -19.55
N ASP A 226 -5.55 -12.28 -20.44
CA ASP A 226 -5.16 -12.38 -21.86
C ASP A 226 -5.28 -11.03 -22.57
N TYR A 227 -6.34 -10.27 -22.29
CA TYR A 227 -6.47 -8.91 -22.82
C TYR A 227 -5.37 -7.99 -22.29
N ALA A 228 -5.09 -8.03 -20.99
CA ALA A 228 -4.02 -7.24 -20.39
C ALA A 228 -2.66 -7.54 -21.05
N ARG A 229 -2.37 -8.83 -21.32
CA ARG A 229 -1.17 -9.27 -22.03
C ARG A 229 -1.12 -8.74 -23.45
N SER A 230 -2.26 -8.72 -24.17
CA SER A 230 -2.32 -8.29 -25.57
C SER A 230 -2.12 -6.79 -25.77
N VAL A 231 -2.43 -5.97 -24.75
CA VAL A 231 -2.34 -4.49 -24.82
C VAL A 231 -1.14 -3.91 -24.04
N SER A 232 -0.29 -4.77 -23.48
CA SER A 232 0.91 -4.35 -22.74
C SER A 232 2.19 -4.79 -23.46
N ASP A 233 3.22 -3.97 -23.36
CA ASP A 233 4.54 -4.14 -23.96
C ASP A 233 5.62 -3.47 -23.11
N GLU A 234 6.83 -3.35 -23.62
CA GLU A 234 7.97 -2.73 -22.92
C GLU A 234 7.75 -1.24 -22.60
N SER A 235 6.86 -0.55 -23.30
CA SER A 235 6.48 0.84 -23.03
C SER A 235 5.40 0.98 -21.96
N THR A 236 4.96 -0.13 -21.34
CA THR A 236 3.79 -0.20 -20.48
C THR A 236 4.16 -0.45 -19.02
N VAL A 237 3.42 0.17 -18.09
CA VAL A 237 3.37 -0.21 -16.68
C VAL A 237 1.94 -0.67 -16.34
N VAL A 238 1.82 -1.83 -15.71
CA VAL A 238 0.56 -2.46 -15.33
C VAL A 238 0.45 -2.49 -13.81
N LEU A 239 -0.55 -1.82 -13.24
CA LEU A 239 -0.88 -1.92 -11.82
C LEU A 239 -2.05 -2.89 -11.64
N ILE A 240 -1.92 -3.86 -10.75
CA ILE A 240 -2.97 -4.84 -10.41
C ILE A 240 -3.40 -4.64 -8.97
N LYS A 241 -4.70 -4.35 -8.74
CA LYS A 241 -5.20 -4.16 -7.38
C LYS A 241 -6.68 -4.50 -7.23
N ALA A 242 -6.99 -5.33 -6.22
CA ALA A 242 -8.35 -5.71 -5.85
C ALA A 242 -8.40 -6.15 -4.38
N SER A 243 -9.59 -6.28 -3.82
CA SER A 243 -9.77 -6.95 -2.52
C SER A 243 -9.44 -8.43 -2.60
N ARG A 244 -9.04 -9.01 -1.46
CA ARG A 244 -8.52 -10.39 -1.38
C ARG A 244 -9.44 -11.44 -2.00
N PHE A 245 -10.75 -11.32 -1.81
CA PHE A 245 -11.75 -12.26 -2.35
C PHE A 245 -11.79 -12.33 -3.89
N MET A 246 -11.26 -11.32 -4.58
CA MET A 246 -11.20 -11.27 -6.04
C MET A 246 -10.08 -12.15 -6.63
N ASN A 247 -9.13 -12.61 -5.83
CA ASN A 247 -8.02 -13.48 -6.23
C ASN A 247 -7.16 -12.95 -7.40
N PHE A 248 -6.93 -11.64 -7.44
CA PHE A 248 -6.17 -10.99 -8.53
C PHE A 248 -4.67 -11.36 -8.56
N ASP A 249 -4.17 -12.07 -7.58
CA ASP A 249 -2.87 -12.74 -7.64
C ASP A 249 -2.77 -13.75 -8.80
N ILE A 250 -3.91 -14.28 -9.28
CA ILE A 250 -3.97 -15.12 -10.49
C ILE A 250 -3.54 -14.30 -11.71
N ILE A 251 -4.03 -13.07 -11.87
CA ILE A 251 -3.63 -12.16 -12.97
C ILE A 251 -2.13 -11.86 -12.89
N ALA A 252 -1.64 -11.52 -11.69
CA ALA A 252 -0.23 -11.23 -11.48
C ALA A 252 0.68 -12.41 -11.85
N LYS A 253 0.26 -13.64 -11.55
CA LYS A 253 0.95 -14.87 -11.96
C LYS A 253 0.85 -15.11 -13.47
N GLY A 254 -0.32 -14.87 -14.05
CA GLY A 254 -0.58 -15.07 -15.48
C GLY A 254 0.17 -14.10 -16.40
N LEU A 255 0.61 -12.94 -15.88
CA LEU A 255 1.43 -11.97 -16.65
C LEU A 255 2.95 -12.21 -16.51
N LYS A 256 3.40 -13.10 -15.64
CA LYS A 256 4.83 -13.49 -15.58
C LYS A 256 5.26 -14.24 -16.81
#